data_a0da17a3df9855022d8e76aefe41a568
#
_entry.id   a0da17a3df9855022d8e76aefe41a568
#
_cell.length_a   1.000
_cell.length_b   1.000
_cell.length_c   1.000
_cell.angle_alpha   90.00
_cell.angle_beta   90.00
_cell.angle_gamma   90.00
#
_symmetry.space_group_name_H-M   'P 1'
#
loop_
_entity.id
_entity.type
_entity.pdbx_description
1 polymer ?
#
loop_
_entity_poly.entity_id
_entity_poly.type
_entity_poly.pdbx_seq_one_letter_code
_entity_poly.pdbx_strand_id
1 'polypeptide(L)'
;MNRTKNELADYAWNPVTGCLKDCRYCYARKSAIRFASDWRRNLAERPKVQQVGEKLFELDTPWKTKNQRFLNSPTGFLPTMHKYRFDWPQKVKVGSSIMVCTDGDLFGPWVPEEWILQVFAAADEAPQHQYIFLTQYPERYKQLANHEKLPQNKNFWYGSTATVRESSVWANEHYNAFVTIEPLLGPFEGDVTKAFQKLKWVIIGAETGRNAGKVIPKAEWIKDILASADATNTPVFMRSSMESVVGVENMRREKPQSLLQRIPSDVQKERLWEHCKVCGKYRPMKEMYALLLRRKRGDSPERVAYMCPECYEQFSRDNFEKGKDDEV
;
A
#
# COMPACT_ATOMS: atom_id res chain seq x y z
N MET A 1 -12.14 -3.44 -6.06
CA MET A 1 -11.55 -2.10 -5.85
C MET A 1 -12.60 -1.03 -6.10
N ASN A 2 -12.66 0.01 -5.29
CA ASN A 2 -13.70 1.04 -5.38
C ASN A 2 -13.09 2.37 -5.84
N ARG A 3 -13.82 3.11 -6.68
CA ARG A 3 -13.47 4.51 -6.92
C ARG A 3 -13.50 5.26 -5.59
N THR A 4 -12.52 6.11 -5.37
CA THR A 4 -12.43 6.88 -4.13
C THR A 4 -12.77 8.36 -4.36
N LYS A 5 -13.26 9.00 -3.31
CA LYS A 5 -13.41 10.47 -3.28
C LYS A 5 -12.13 11.15 -2.76
N ASN A 6 -11.07 10.37 -2.52
CA ASN A 6 -9.79 10.91 -2.11
C ASN A 6 -9.17 11.72 -3.26
N GLU A 7 -8.82 12.98 -3.01
CA GLU A 7 -8.26 13.89 -4.03
C GLU A 7 -6.91 13.45 -4.59
N LEU A 8 -6.25 12.50 -3.92
CA LEU A 8 -4.91 12.03 -4.28
C LEU A 8 -4.93 10.88 -5.28
N ALA A 9 -6.02 10.11 -5.34
CA ALA A 9 -6.07 8.87 -6.12
C ALA A 9 -7.45 8.62 -6.77
N ASP A 10 -7.47 7.82 -7.83
CA ASP A 10 -8.70 7.40 -8.52
C ASP A 10 -9.40 6.25 -7.78
N TYR A 11 -8.62 5.37 -7.18
CA TYR A 11 -9.11 4.17 -6.50
C TYR A 11 -8.48 3.99 -5.12
N ALA A 12 -9.21 3.30 -4.24
CA ALA A 12 -8.70 2.72 -3.01
C ALA A 12 -8.66 1.19 -3.13
N TRP A 13 -7.52 0.60 -2.76
CA TRP A 13 -7.32 -0.84 -2.72
C TRP A 13 -6.83 -1.24 -1.33
N ASN A 14 -7.63 -2.04 -0.63
CA ASN A 14 -7.41 -2.41 0.75
C ASN A 14 -7.22 -3.93 0.88
N PRO A 15 -6.09 -4.51 0.41
CA PRO A 15 -5.78 -5.93 0.59
C PRO A 15 -5.49 -6.27 2.07
N VAL A 16 -5.01 -5.29 2.83
CA VAL A 16 -4.91 -5.36 4.29
C VAL A 16 -5.71 -4.21 4.88
N THR A 17 -6.53 -4.50 5.89
CA THR A 17 -7.33 -3.52 6.65
C THR A 17 -7.01 -3.63 8.12
N GLY A 18 -7.41 -2.61 8.89
CA GLY A 18 -7.24 -2.58 10.33
C GLY A 18 -5.87 -2.05 10.79
N CYS A 19 -5.84 -1.60 12.03
CA CYS A 19 -4.67 -0.93 12.60
C CYS A 19 -4.74 -0.99 14.12
N LEU A 20 -3.62 -1.27 14.80
CA LEU A 20 -3.56 -1.29 16.27
C LEU A 20 -3.19 0.07 16.87
N LYS A 21 -2.77 1.05 16.05
CA LYS A 21 -2.53 2.43 16.53
C LYS A 21 -3.87 3.10 16.85
N ASP A 22 -3.95 3.74 17.99
CA ASP A 22 -5.17 4.44 18.46
C ASP A 22 -5.11 5.95 18.23
N CYS A 23 -5.18 6.35 16.94
CA CYS A 23 -5.17 7.75 16.56
C CYS A 23 -6.55 8.38 16.82
N ARG A 24 -6.60 9.47 17.60
CA ARG A 24 -7.86 10.19 17.94
C ARG A 24 -8.61 10.70 16.69
N TYR A 25 -7.89 11.03 15.63
CA TYR A 25 -8.44 11.54 14.36
C TYR A 25 -8.76 10.45 13.34
N CYS A 26 -8.49 9.15 13.62
CA CYS A 26 -8.65 8.08 12.64
C CYS A 26 -10.10 7.91 12.18
N TYR A 27 -10.39 8.31 10.95
CA TYR A 27 -11.71 8.13 10.34
C TYR A 27 -11.99 6.65 9.99
N ALA A 28 -10.94 5.92 9.56
CA ALA A 28 -11.08 4.52 9.15
C ALA A 28 -11.52 3.64 10.33
N ARG A 29 -10.93 3.81 11.51
CA ARG A 29 -11.36 3.12 12.74
C ARG A 29 -12.80 3.43 13.09
N LYS A 30 -13.20 4.73 13.06
CA LYS A 30 -14.57 5.14 13.36
C LYS A 30 -15.57 4.55 12.39
N SER A 31 -15.22 4.52 11.10
CA SER A 31 -16.02 3.90 10.04
C SER A 31 -16.13 2.40 10.24
N ALA A 32 -15.00 1.70 10.45
CA ALA A 32 -14.98 0.25 10.66
C ALA A 32 -15.84 -0.17 11.85
N ILE A 33 -15.69 0.49 12.99
CA ILE A 33 -16.48 0.20 14.21
C ILE A 33 -17.97 0.46 13.98
N ARG A 34 -18.33 1.56 13.31
CA ARG A 34 -19.73 1.89 13.01
C ARG A 34 -20.41 0.83 12.17
N PHE A 35 -19.72 0.27 11.20
CA PHE A 35 -20.29 -0.72 10.29
C PHE A 35 -20.09 -2.17 10.76
N ALA A 36 -19.22 -2.41 11.76
CA ALA A 36 -18.99 -3.74 12.33
C ALA A 36 -20.02 -4.13 13.40
N SER A 37 -20.78 -3.17 13.97
CA SER A 37 -21.60 -3.41 15.18
C SER A 37 -22.73 -4.45 15.00
N ASP A 38 -23.23 -4.66 13.77
CA ASP A 38 -24.36 -5.56 13.50
C ASP A 38 -24.05 -6.77 12.61
N TRP A 39 -22.79 -6.97 12.24
CA TRP A 39 -22.41 -8.01 11.29
C TRP A 39 -22.76 -9.43 11.72
N ARG A 40 -22.62 -9.75 13.04
CA ARG A 40 -22.88 -11.10 13.57
C ARG A 40 -24.31 -11.56 13.38
N ARG A 41 -25.27 -10.64 13.32
CA ARG A 41 -26.69 -10.92 13.15
C ARG A 41 -27.09 -11.03 11.69
N ASN A 42 -26.35 -10.42 10.79
CA ASN A 42 -26.72 -10.23 9.38
C ASN A 42 -25.85 -11.01 8.37
N LEU A 43 -25.01 -11.94 8.84
CA LEU A 43 -24.21 -12.79 7.95
C LEU A 43 -25.07 -13.77 7.17
N ALA A 44 -24.78 -13.95 5.86
CA ALA A 44 -25.38 -14.97 5.01
C ALA A 44 -24.91 -16.38 5.44
N GLU A 45 -23.62 -16.51 5.74
CA GLU A 45 -22.95 -17.75 6.16
C GLU A 45 -21.92 -17.42 7.22
N ARG A 46 -21.52 -18.43 8.02
CA ARG A 46 -20.37 -18.28 8.92
C ARG A 46 -19.08 -18.40 8.10
N PRO A 47 -18.34 -17.30 7.87
CA PRO A 47 -17.15 -17.35 7.08
C PRO A 47 -16.02 -18.03 7.85
N LYS A 48 -15.13 -18.68 7.10
CA LYS A 48 -13.89 -19.19 7.66
C LYS A 48 -12.95 -18.00 7.89
N VAL A 49 -12.55 -17.79 9.14
CA VAL A 49 -11.55 -16.82 9.55
C VAL A 49 -10.35 -17.60 10.03
N GLN A 50 -9.21 -17.34 9.47
CA GLN A 50 -7.96 -17.87 9.97
C GLN A 50 -7.32 -16.81 10.87
N GLN A 51 -7.20 -17.10 12.16
CA GLN A 51 -6.40 -16.30 13.07
C GLN A 51 -4.95 -16.77 12.95
N VAL A 52 -4.07 -15.88 12.48
CA VAL A 52 -2.64 -16.18 12.24
C VAL A 52 -1.72 -15.58 13.30
N GLY A 53 -2.28 -14.82 14.24
CA GLY A 53 -1.59 -14.20 15.36
C GLY A 53 -2.60 -13.71 16.40
N GLU A 54 -2.11 -13.15 17.51
CA GLU A 54 -2.98 -12.73 18.64
C GLU A 54 -4.13 -11.78 18.18
N LYS A 55 -3.84 -10.87 17.27
CA LYS A 55 -4.80 -9.89 16.74
C LYS A 55 -4.75 -9.82 15.21
N LEU A 56 -4.26 -10.85 14.53
CA LEU A 56 -4.06 -10.90 13.10
C LEU A 56 -4.96 -11.96 12.46
N PHE A 57 -5.60 -11.60 11.36
CA PHE A 57 -6.57 -12.45 10.68
C PHE A 57 -6.31 -12.51 9.17
N GLU A 58 -6.66 -13.64 8.57
CA GLU A 58 -6.66 -13.83 7.12
C GLU A 58 -8.02 -14.30 6.62
N LEU A 59 -8.42 -13.80 5.48
CA LEU A 59 -9.68 -14.11 4.81
C LEU A 59 -9.42 -14.51 3.36
N ASP A 60 -9.75 -15.75 3.02
CA ASP A 60 -9.68 -16.25 1.64
C ASP A 60 -10.89 -15.79 0.81
N THR A 61 -12.04 -15.62 1.45
CA THR A 61 -13.30 -15.23 0.82
C THR A 61 -13.94 -14.03 1.53
N PRO A 62 -14.68 -13.18 0.79
CA PRO A 62 -15.33 -12.03 1.38
C PRO A 62 -16.50 -12.45 2.28
N TRP A 63 -16.68 -11.77 3.40
CA TRP A 63 -17.90 -11.89 4.19
C TRP A 63 -19.02 -11.10 3.53
N LYS A 64 -20.20 -11.72 3.50
CA LYS A 64 -21.40 -11.09 2.95
C LYS A 64 -22.52 -11.07 3.98
N THR A 65 -23.29 -10.00 3.98
CA THR A 65 -24.57 -9.93 4.69
C THR A 65 -25.60 -10.81 3.99
N LYS A 66 -26.74 -11.11 4.67
CA LYS A 66 -27.89 -11.79 4.08
C LYS A 66 -28.36 -11.13 2.77
N ASN A 67 -28.19 -9.80 2.64
CA ASN A 67 -28.52 -9.04 1.43
C ASN A 67 -27.36 -8.99 0.42
N GLN A 68 -26.40 -9.93 0.49
CA GLN A 68 -25.25 -10.08 -0.41
C GLN A 68 -24.31 -8.86 -0.47
N ARG A 69 -24.36 -7.95 0.50
CA ARG A 69 -23.43 -6.82 0.60
C ARG A 69 -22.14 -7.27 1.25
N PHE A 70 -21.01 -6.86 0.67
CA PHE A 70 -19.68 -7.14 1.25
C PHE A 70 -19.46 -6.35 2.54
N LEU A 71 -18.88 -7.03 3.53
CA LEU A 71 -18.37 -6.38 4.74
C LEU A 71 -16.90 -6.01 4.54
N ASN A 72 -16.61 -4.72 4.56
CA ASN A 72 -15.25 -4.23 4.35
C ASN A 72 -14.32 -4.50 5.52
N SER A 73 -14.85 -4.45 6.74
CA SER A 73 -14.09 -4.63 7.99
C SER A 73 -14.76 -5.67 8.90
N PRO A 74 -14.76 -6.96 8.51
CA PRO A 74 -15.50 -8.00 9.22
C PRO A 74 -14.97 -8.28 10.62
N THR A 75 -13.68 -8.06 10.86
CA THR A 75 -13.00 -8.20 12.15
C THR A 75 -12.97 -6.92 13.00
N GLY A 76 -13.83 -5.96 12.65
CA GLY A 76 -13.80 -4.62 13.22
C GLY A 76 -12.63 -3.82 12.66
N PHE A 77 -11.70 -3.40 13.51
CA PHE A 77 -10.49 -2.67 13.06
C PHE A 77 -9.20 -3.43 13.41
N LEU A 78 -9.29 -4.75 13.58
CA LEU A 78 -8.13 -5.62 13.75
C LEU A 78 -7.44 -5.87 12.40
N PRO A 79 -6.10 -5.95 12.37
CA PRO A 79 -5.35 -6.19 11.15
C PRO A 79 -5.78 -7.47 10.48
N THR A 80 -6.21 -7.35 9.23
CA THR A 80 -6.80 -8.46 8.47
C THR A 80 -6.32 -8.42 7.03
N MET A 81 -5.74 -9.52 6.56
CA MET A 81 -5.39 -9.71 5.16
C MET A 81 -6.55 -10.34 4.40
N HIS A 82 -6.94 -9.70 3.29
CA HIS A 82 -8.03 -10.14 2.41
C HIS A 82 -7.45 -10.72 1.13
N LYS A 83 -7.13 -12.01 1.11
CA LYS A 83 -6.49 -12.69 -0.04
C LYS A 83 -7.30 -12.54 -1.33
N TYR A 84 -8.61 -12.56 -1.26
CA TYR A 84 -9.51 -12.38 -2.39
C TYR A 84 -9.48 -10.98 -3.05
N ARG A 85 -8.71 -10.03 -2.49
CA ARG A 85 -8.56 -8.67 -3.05
C ARG A 85 -7.25 -8.48 -3.82
N PHE A 86 -6.37 -9.47 -3.83
CA PHE A 86 -5.04 -9.32 -4.43
C PHE A 86 -5.08 -9.17 -5.95
N ASP A 87 -6.07 -9.73 -6.62
CA ASP A 87 -6.25 -9.62 -8.07
C ASP A 87 -7.03 -8.35 -8.52
N TRP A 88 -7.44 -7.49 -7.57
CA TRP A 88 -8.28 -6.34 -7.88
C TRP A 88 -7.62 -5.28 -8.76
N PRO A 89 -6.33 -4.93 -8.60
CA PRO A 89 -5.67 -4.00 -9.49
C PRO A 89 -5.66 -4.47 -10.94
N GLN A 90 -5.47 -5.76 -11.19
CA GLN A 90 -5.45 -6.36 -12.53
C GLN A 90 -6.80 -6.26 -13.27
N LYS A 91 -7.90 -6.10 -12.54
CA LYS A 91 -9.25 -5.94 -13.10
C LYS A 91 -9.50 -4.55 -13.66
N VAL A 92 -8.70 -3.55 -13.30
CA VAL A 92 -8.77 -2.19 -13.83
C VAL A 92 -7.79 -2.05 -14.99
N LYS A 93 -8.32 -1.98 -16.20
CA LYS A 93 -7.49 -2.01 -17.43
C LYS A 93 -6.83 -0.67 -17.74
N VAL A 94 -7.44 0.44 -17.31
CA VAL A 94 -6.90 1.79 -17.56
C VAL A 94 -5.95 2.17 -16.42
N GLY A 95 -4.74 2.62 -16.77
CA GLY A 95 -3.77 3.12 -15.80
C GLY A 95 -4.39 4.20 -14.91
N SER A 96 -4.28 4.02 -13.62
CA SER A 96 -4.94 4.84 -12.59
C SER A 96 -4.03 5.01 -11.37
N SER A 97 -4.27 6.02 -10.57
CA SER A 97 -3.64 6.16 -9.25
C SER A 97 -4.45 5.38 -8.20
N ILE A 98 -3.77 4.59 -7.41
CA ILE A 98 -4.36 3.68 -6.41
C ILE A 98 -3.77 3.97 -5.04
N MET A 99 -4.61 4.41 -4.10
CA MET A 99 -4.24 4.50 -2.69
C MET A 99 -4.34 3.13 -2.04
N VAL A 100 -3.25 2.65 -1.44
CA VAL A 100 -3.17 1.29 -0.88
C VAL A 100 -3.39 1.31 0.63
N CYS A 101 -4.25 0.42 1.12
CA CYS A 101 -4.54 0.22 2.54
C CYS A 101 -5.02 1.47 3.28
N THR A 102 -5.95 2.22 2.68
CA THR A 102 -6.57 3.41 3.31
C THR A 102 -7.38 3.09 4.59
N ASP A 103 -7.82 1.84 4.72
CA ASP A 103 -8.59 1.34 5.88
C ASP A 103 -7.69 0.65 6.91
N GLY A 104 -6.40 0.96 6.93
CA GLY A 104 -5.41 0.39 7.86
C GLY A 104 -4.05 1.06 7.75
N ASP A 105 -3.03 0.44 8.34
CA ASP A 105 -1.63 0.80 8.10
C ASP A 105 -0.84 -0.46 7.77
N LEU A 106 -0.49 -0.62 6.49
CA LEU A 106 0.22 -1.79 5.98
C LEU A 106 1.62 -1.95 6.60
N PHE A 107 2.23 -0.86 7.03
CA PHE A 107 3.59 -0.84 7.56
C PHE A 107 3.64 -0.76 9.09
N GLY A 108 2.49 -0.93 9.76
CA GLY A 108 2.44 -1.03 11.20
C GLY A 108 3.33 -2.18 11.73
N PRO A 109 3.98 -2.02 12.90
CA PRO A 109 4.92 -3.03 13.43
C PRO A 109 4.28 -4.39 13.71
N TRP A 110 2.95 -4.45 13.82
CA TRP A 110 2.18 -5.68 13.97
C TRP A 110 1.94 -6.43 12.65
N VAL A 111 2.12 -5.77 11.49
CA VAL A 111 1.88 -6.39 10.20
C VAL A 111 3.06 -7.29 9.83
N PRO A 112 2.82 -8.61 9.56
CA PRO A 112 3.88 -9.50 9.10
C PRO A 112 4.55 -8.97 7.82
N GLU A 113 5.86 -9.07 7.73
CA GLU A 113 6.61 -8.65 6.54
C GLU A 113 6.12 -9.36 5.29
N GLU A 114 5.76 -10.63 5.41
CA GLU A 114 5.23 -11.42 4.31
C GLU A 114 3.96 -10.81 3.69
N TRP A 115 3.07 -10.22 4.52
CA TRP A 115 1.88 -9.54 3.99
C TRP A 115 2.24 -8.31 3.16
N ILE A 116 3.24 -7.55 3.60
CA ILE A 116 3.73 -6.37 2.86
C ILE A 116 4.28 -6.79 1.50
N LEU A 117 5.11 -7.84 1.49
CA LEU A 117 5.72 -8.37 0.26
C LEU A 117 4.66 -8.92 -0.71
N GLN A 118 3.64 -9.60 -0.21
CA GLN A 118 2.52 -10.07 -1.02
C GLN A 118 1.74 -8.91 -1.66
N VAL A 119 1.54 -7.81 -0.91
CA VAL A 119 0.88 -6.61 -1.46
C VAL A 119 1.72 -5.95 -2.55
N PHE A 120 3.04 -5.84 -2.36
CA PHE A 120 3.93 -5.31 -3.40
C PHE A 120 3.86 -6.13 -4.68
N ALA A 121 3.88 -7.42 -4.55
CA ALA A 121 3.85 -8.27 -5.71
C ALA A 121 2.48 -8.26 -6.43
N ALA A 122 1.39 -8.21 -5.70
CA ALA A 122 0.07 -8.04 -6.32
C ALA A 122 -0.05 -6.69 -7.05
N ALA A 123 0.62 -5.65 -6.55
CA ALA A 123 0.73 -4.36 -7.24
C ALA A 123 1.61 -4.47 -8.50
N ASP A 124 2.67 -5.25 -8.43
CA ASP A 124 3.60 -5.45 -9.56
C ASP A 124 2.99 -6.25 -10.72
N GLU A 125 2.01 -7.10 -10.45
CA GLU A 125 1.19 -7.79 -11.44
C GLU A 125 0.29 -6.84 -12.28
N ALA A 126 0.11 -5.59 -11.84
CA ALA A 126 -0.67 -4.59 -12.56
C ALA A 126 0.14 -3.27 -12.71
N PRO A 127 1.24 -3.29 -13.49
CA PRO A 127 2.21 -2.21 -13.59
C PRO A 127 1.69 -0.92 -14.24
N GLN A 128 0.51 -0.97 -14.89
CA GLN A 128 -0.11 0.20 -15.50
C GLN A 128 -0.60 1.26 -14.49
N HIS A 129 -0.63 0.92 -13.18
CA HIS A 129 -1.12 1.81 -12.12
C HIS A 129 0.02 2.50 -11.39
N GLN A 130 -0.28 3.64 -10.79
CA GLN A 130 0.54 4.31 -9.78
C GLN A 130 0.03 3.90 -8.40
N TYR A 131 0.88 3.35 -7.55
CA TYR A 131 0.52 2.89 -6.22
C TYR A 131 1.03 3.85 -5.15
N ILE A 132 0.13 4.36 -4.32
CA ILE A 132 0.43 5.32 -3.27
C ILE A 132 0.28 4.62 -1.92
N PHE A 133 1.39 4.35 -1.27
CA PHE A 133 1.48 3.79 0.07
C PHE A 133 1.64 4.91 1.08
N LEU A 134 0.96 4.83 2.22
CA LEU A 134 1.05 5.82 3.27
C LEU A 134 1.11 5.13 4.64
N THR A 135 1.99 5.60 5.52
CA THR A 135 2.16 5.04 6.87
C THR A 135 2.45 6.10 7.92
N GLN A 136 2.15 5.76 9.16
CA GLN A 136 2.61 6.46 10.36
C GLN A 136 3.84 5.80 10.99
N TYR A 137 4.43 4.79 10.32
CA TYR A 137 5.62 4.04 10.76
C TYR A 137 6.69 4.05 9.67
N PRO A 138 7.28 5.22 9.35
CA PRO A 138 8.25 5.38 8.27
C PRO A 138 9.54 4.56 8.48
N GLU A 139 9.84 4.19 9.72
CA GLU A 139 10.98 3.31 10.04
C GLU A 139 10.85 1.93 9.39
N ARG A 140 9.60 1.49 9.07
CA ARG A 140 9.38 0.23 8.35
C ARG A 140 9.88 0.31 6.91
N TYR A 141 9.75 1.45 6.24
CA TYR A 141 10.35 1.67 4.92
C TYR A 141 11.86 1.56 4.99
N LYS A 142 12.49 2.18 6.00
CA LYS A 142 13.94 2.12 6.21
C LYS A 142 14.40 0.67 6.42
N GLN A 143 13.70 -0.10 7.26
CA GLN A 143 14.00 -1.52 7.49
C GLN A 143 13.93 -2.33 6.20
N LEU A 144 12.82 -2.20 5.45
CA LEU A 144 12.64 -2.92 4.19
C LEU A 144 13.67 -2.50 3.14
N ALA A 145 14.02 -1.21 3.04
CA ALA A 145 15.03 -0.72 2.11
C ALA A 145 16.43 -1.24 2.45
N ASN A 146 16.81 -1.26 3.74
CA ASN A 146 18.10 -1.79 4.19
C ASN A 146 18.26 -3.29 3.91
N HIS A 147 17.16 -4.03 3.85
CA HIS A 147 17.14 -5.45 3.52
C HIS A 147 16.85 -5.72 2.02
N GLU A 148 16.90 -4.69 1.17
CA GLU A 148 16.59 -4.78 -0.27
C GLU A 148 15.17 -5.32 -0.56
N LYS A 149 14.24 -5.13 0.38
CA LYS A 149 12.85 -5.62 0.32
C LYS A 149 11.83 -4.54 -0.04
N LEU A 150 12.25 -3.28 -0.10
CA LEU A 150 11.41 -2.18 -0.55
C LEU A 150 11.58 -1.99 -2.06
N PRO A 151 10.55 -2.22 -2.88
CA PRO A 151 10.67 -2.08 -4.33
C PRO A 151 11.01 -0.65 -4.77
N GLN A 152 11.93 -0.50 -5.73
CA GLN A 152 12.29 0.78 -6.35
C GLN A 152 11.51 1.06 -7.64
N ASN A 153 10.30 0.54 -7.75
CA ASN A 153 9.46 0.68 -8.91
C ASN A 153 9.06 2.15 -9.11
N LYS A 154 9.22 2.67 -10.34
CA LYS A 154 8.90 4.06 -10.69
C LYS A 154 7.43 4.45 -10.46
N ASN A 155 6.54 3.49 -10.34
CA ASN A 155 5.12 3.67 -10.08
C ASN A 155 4.71 3.41 -8.62
N PHE A 156 5.68 3.17 -7.71
CA PHE A 156 5.42 3.03 -6.28
C PHE A 156 5.83 4.31 -5.54
N TRP A 157 4.93 4.83 -4.73
CA TRP A 157 5.06 6.06 -3.97
C TRP A 157 4.97 5.77 -2.48
N TYR A 158 5.94 6.19 -1.70
CA TYR A 158 6.09 5.86 -0.29
C TYR A 158 5.95 7.11 0.57
N GLY A 159 4.81 7.24 1.24
CA GLY A 159 4.45 8.39 2.05
C GLY A 159 4.59 8.16 3.54
N SER A 160 5.08 9.18 4.22
CA SER A 160 5.06 9.27 5.68
C SER A 160 3.98 10.25 6.13
N THR A 161 3.21 9.90 7.17
CA THR A 161 2.26 10.84 7.79
C THR A 161 2.94 11.61 8.90
N ALA A 162 2.96 12.91 8.79
CA ALA A 162 3.36 13.85 9.84
C ALA A 162 2.16 14.65 10.32
N THR A 163 2.10 14.98 11.59
CA THR A 163 1.01 15.81 12.17
C THR A 163 1.57 17.03 12.90
N VAL A 164 2.82 16.96 13.29
CA VAL A 164 3.62 18.01 13.94
C VAL A 164 5.05 17.95 13.42
N ARG A 165 5.84 18.97 13.71
CA ARG A 165 7.22 19.13 13.23
C ARG A 165 8.14 17.94 13.60
N GLU A 166 7.94 17.37 14.77
CA GLU A 166 8.75 16.28 15.33
C GLU A 166 8.38 14.90 14.77
N SER A 167 7.37 14.83 13.92
CA SER A 167 6.97 13.55 13.33
C SER A 167 8.09 12.95 12.48
N SER A 168 8.33 11.66 12.64
CA SER A 168 9.26 10.92 11.78
C SER A 168 8.81 10.92 10.33
N VAL A 169 9.73 11.21 9.42
CA VAL A 169 9.51 11.18 7.97
C VAL A 169 10.65 10.39 7.32
N TRP A 170 10.29 9.47 6.45
CA TRP A 170 11.26 8.80 5.61
C TRP A 170 11.43 9.55 4.29
N ALA A 171 12.61 10.12 4.08
CA ALA A 171 12.98 10.86 2.88
C ALA A 171 14.18 10.16 2.22
N ASN A 172 14.03 9.74 0.96
CA ASN A 172 15.06 9.03 0.24
C ASN A 172 14.95 9.33 -1.26
N GLU A 173 16.02 9.84 -1.87
CA GLU A 173 16.08 10.28 -3.25
C GLU A 173 15.95 9.17 -4.29
N HIS A 174 16.30 7.91 -3.91
CA HIS A 174 16.22 6.73 -4.79
C HIS A 174 14.79 6.19 -4.94
N TYR A 175 13.84 6.72 -4.16
CA TYR A 175 12.44 6.31 -4.15
C TYR A 175 11.53 7.50 -4.46
N ASN A 176 10.29 7.23 -4.84
CA ASN A 176 9.28 8.28 -4.87
C ASN A 176 8.76 8.49 -3.43
N ALA A 177 9.61 9.05 -2.57
CA ALA A 177 9.24 9.38 -1.21
C ALA A 177 8.44 10.67 -1.15
N PHE A 178 7.41 10.72 -0.27
CA PHE A 178 6.60 11.91 -0.04
C PHE A 178 6.18 12.04 1.42
N VAL A 179 5.71 13.21 1.81
CA VAL A 179 5.15 13.44 3.15
C VAL A 179 3.72 13.96 3.04
N THR A 180 2.85 13.44 3.91
CA THR A 180 1.51 13.97 4.13
C THR A 180 1.45 14.59 5.51
N ILE A 181 1.32 15.90 5.57
CA ILE A 181 1.13 16.68 6.81
C ILE A 181 -0.38 16.83 7.00
N GLU A 182 -1.01 15.73 7.43
CA GLU A 182 -2.47 15.64 7.57
C GLU A 182 -2.84 14.65 8.69
N PRO A 183 -3.58 15.10 9.71
CA PRO A 183 -3.99 16.47 9.95
C PRO A 183 -2.82 17.35 10.45
N LEU A 184 -2.78 18.61 9.99
CA LEU A 184 -1.86 19.62 10.50
C LEU A 184 -2.35 20.06 11.90
N LEU A 185 -1.63 19.63 12.96
CA LEU A 185 -2.02 19.81 14.36
C LEU A 185 -1.20 20.85 15.12
N GLY A 186 -0.17 21.41 14.49
CA GLY A 186 0.70 22.41 15.08
C GLY A 186 1.58 23.10 14.02
N PRO A 187 2.34 24.11 14.42
CA PRO A 187 3.25 24.81 13.52
C PRO A 187 4.37 23.88 13.04
N PHE A 188 4.82 24.12 11.81
CA PHE A 188 6.02 23.51 11.22
C PHE A 188 7.06 24.62 11.03
N GLU A 189 7.62 25.10 12.13
CA GLU A 189 8.63 26.14 12.12
C GLU A 189 10.02 25.59 11.80
N GLY A 190 10.85 26.42 11.16
CA GLY A 190 12.23 26.13 10.83
C GLY A 190 12.44 25.47 9.47
N ASP A 191 13.69 25.45 9.05
CA ASP A 191 14.11 24.96 7.74
C ASP A 191 13.97 23.42 7.63
N VAL A 192 13.19 22.97 6.66
CA VAL A 192 13.00 21.55 6.29
C VAL A 192 13.58 21.22 4.91
N THR A 193 14.31 22.15 4.31
CA THR A 193 14.88 22.03 2.94
C THR A 193 15.67 20.75 2.73
N LYS A 194 16.54 20.35 3.69
CA LYS A 194 17.32 19.11 3.60
C LYS A 194 16.46 17.86 3.46
N ALA A 195 15.31 17.81 4.14
CA ALA A 195 14.38 16.69 4.01
C ALA A 195 13.67 16.75 2.64
N PHE A 196 13.25 17.94 2.22
CA PHE A 196 12.51 18.16 0.98
C PHE A 196 13.33 17.88 -0.28
N GLN A 197 14.64 18.08 -0.26
CA GLN A 197 15.54 17.65 -1.36
C GLN A 197 15.43 16.16 -1.70
N LYS A 198 15.03 15.33 -0.74
CA LYS A 198 14.87 13.88 -0.89
C LYS A 198 13.42 13.44 -1.03
N LEU A 199 12.48 14.38 -1.04
CA LEU A 199 11.05 14.11 -1.25
C LEU A 199 10.64 14.53 -2.66
N LYS A 200 9.65 13.80 -3.20
CA LYS A 200 9.08 14.09 -4.52
C LYS A 200 7.72 14.80 -4.44
N TRP A 201 7.14 14.90 -3.24
CA TRP A 201 5.81 15.50 -3.05
C TRP A 201 5.54 15.83 -1.59
N VAL A 202 4.82 16.91 -1.35
CA VAL A 202 4.35 17.33 -0.03
C VAL A 202 2.84 17.53 -0.09
N ILE A 203 2.11 16.94 0.84
CA ILE A 203 0.66 17.06 0.95
C ILE A 203 0.34 17.71 2.28
N ILE A 204 -0.59 18.68 2.30
CA ILE A 204 -0.98 19.41 3.50
C ILE A 204 -2.50 19.35 3.63
N GLY A 205 -2.99 19.01 4.84
CA GLY A 205 -4.42 18.96 5.12
C GLY A 205 -4.78 19.25 6.57
N ALA A 206 -5.93 19.87 6.79
CA ALA A 206 -6.50 20.10 8.12
C ALA A 206 -7.31 18.89 8.60
N GLU A 207 -7.62 18.84 9.90
CA GLU A 207 -8.56 17.85 10.44
C GLU A 207 -9.94 17.95 9.79
N THR A 208 -10.53 16.80 9.51
CA THR A 208 -11.84 16.69 8.88
C THR A 208 -12.82 15.87 9.73
N GLY A 209 -14.10 15.87 9.34
CA GLY A 209 -15.15 15.11 9.99
C GLY A 209 -15.47 15.63 11.39
N ARG A 210 -15.70 14.76 12.37
CA ARG A 210 -16.13 15.15 13.72
C ARG A 210 -15.09 15.94 14.52
N ASN A 211 -13.85 15.92 14.10
CA ASN A 211 -12.78 16.69 14.74
C ASN A 211 -12.51 18.02 14.02
N ALA A 212 -13.14 18.25 12.88
CA ALA A 212 -13.02 19.51 12.16
C ALA A 212 -13.28 20.68 13.13
N GLY A 213 -12.36 21.64 13.16
CA GLY A 213 -12.43 22.79 14.04
C GLY A 213 -11.89 22.61 15.47
N LYS A 214 -11.45 21.41 15.88
CA LYS A 214 -10.78 21.24 17.20
C LYS A 214 -9.39 21.85 17.19
N VAL A 215 -8.65 21.61 16.11
CA VAL A 215 -7.42 22.33 15.79
C VAL A 215 -7.66 23.06 14.48
N ILE A 216 -7.61 24.37 14.51
CA ILE A 216 -7.74 25.22 13.33
C ILE A 216 -6.33 25.63 12.93
N PRO A 217 -5.78 25.06 11.82
CA PRO A 217 -4.47 25.47 11.33
C PRO A 217 -4.46 26.96 10.99
N LYS A 218 -3.28 27.57 11.13
CA LYS A 218 -3.06 28.96 10.73
C LYS A 218 -2.15 28.99 9.50
N ALA A 219 -2.31 29.99 8.64
CA ALA A 219 -1.50 30.11 7.43
C ALA A 219 0.01 30.23 7.74
N GLU A 220 0.38 30.88 8.83
CA GLU A 220 1.77 30.98 9.27
C GLU A 220 2.41 29.63 9.63
N TRP A 221 1.62 28.60 10.00
CA TRP A 221 2.14 27.27 10.34
C TRP A 221 2.78 26.53 9.15
N ILE A 222 2.41 26.90 7.94
CA ILE A 222 2.91 26.27 6.71
C ILE A 222 3.91 27.15 5.95
N LYS A 223 4.19 28.37 6.42
CA LYS A 223 5.06 29.32 5.73
C LYS A 223 6.44 28.72 5.43
N ASP A 224 7.08 28.11 6.43
CA ASP A 224 8.41 27.53 6.28
C ASP A 224 8.39 26.27 5.41
N ILE A 225 7.27 25.50 5.46
CA ILE A 225 7.04 24.36 4.57
C ILE A 225 7.03 24.84 3.10
N LEU A 226 6.26 25.89 2.81
CA LEU A 226 6.15 26.43 1.44
C LEU A 226 7.48 27.01 0.96
N ALA A 227 8.17 27.77 1.81
CA ALA A 227 9.50 28.31 1.49
C ALA A 227 10.51 27.19 1.18
N SER A 228 10.52 26.11 1.98
CA SER A 228 11.39 24.96 1.75
C SER A 228 11.02 24.18 0.48
N ALA A 229 9.72 24.06 0.17
CA ALA A 229 9.24 23.43 -1.04
C ALA A 229 9.62 24.22 -2.29
N ASP A 230 9.53 25.56 -2.24
CA ASP A 230 9.93 26.43 -3.33
C ASP A 230 11.45 26.38 -3.57
N ALA A 231 12.25 26.38 -2.49
CA ALA A 231 13.70 26.26 -2.58
C ALA A 231 14.18 24.93 -3.20
N THR A 232 13.36 23.89 -3.14
CA THR A 232 13.68 22.55 -3.66
C THR A 232 12.90 22.17 -4.91
N ASN A 233 12.03 23.05 -5.41
CA ASN A 233 11.06 22.75 -6.48
C ASN A 233 10.21 21.48 -6.18
N THR A 234 9.89 21.25 -4.91
CA THR A 234 9.06 20.11 -4.50
C THR A 234 7.59 20.46 -4.65
N PRO A 235 6.80 19.72 -5.45
CA PRO A 235 5.37 19.98 -5.61
C PRO A 235 4.62 19.93 -4.29
N VAL A 236 3.67 20.86 -4.10
CA VAL A 236 2.80 20.94 -2.91
C VAL A 236 1.35 20.73 -3.30
N PHE A 237 0.66 19.84 -2.57
CA PHE A 237 -0.78 19.62 -2.72
C PHE A 237 -1.51 19.92 -1.41
N MET A 238 -2.24 21.00 -1.38
CA MET A 238 -3.13 21.33 -0.28
C MET A 238 -4.49 20.65 -0.48
N ARG A 239 -4.94 19.91 0.53
CA ARG A 239 -6.27 19.32 0.53
C ARG A 239 -7.35 20.39 0.58
N SER A 240 -8.57 20.11 0.08
CA SER A 240 -9.69 21.06 0.16
C SER A 240 -9.96 21.54 1.59
N SER A 241 -9.60 20.75 2.60
CA SER A 241 -9.68 21.15 4.01
C SER A 241 -8.82 22.36 4.37
N MET A 242 -7.88 22.77 3.50
CA MET A 242 -7.03 23.94 3.68
C MET A 242 -7.64 25.23 3.08
N GLU A 243 -8.71 25.14 2.31
CA GLU A 243 -9.33 26.32 1.67
C GLU A 243 -9.73 27.40 2.66
N SER A 244 -10.28 27.01 3.82
CA SER A 244 -10.64 27.96 4.89
C SER A 244 -9.45 28.55 5.63
N VAL A 245 -8.24 28.00 5.45
CA VAL A 245 -7.02 28.42 6.15
C VAL A 245 -6.22 29.42 5.31
N VAL A 246 -6.08 29.14 4.02
CA VAL A 246 -5.20 29.92 3.12
C VAL A 246 -5.97 30.75 2.09
N GLY A 247 -7.28 30.55 1.93
CA GLY A 247 -8.08 31.11 0.84
C GLY A 247 -7.94 30.29 -0.44
N VAL A 248 -8.99 30.29 -1.26
CA VAL A 248 -9.03 29.50 -2.52
C VAL A 248 -7.93 29.93 -3.49
N GLU A 249 -7.62 31.21 -3.52
CA GLU A 249 -6.62 31.83 -4.39
C GLU A 249 -5.18 31.43 -4.06
N ASN A 250 -4.91 30.99 -2.83
CA ASN A 250 -3.59 30.57 -2.35
C ASN A 250 -3.43 29.03 -2.31
N MET A 251 -4.42 28.31 -2.79
CA MET A 251 -4.38 26.84 -2.80
C MET A 251 -3.37 26.32 -3.84
N ARG A 252 -2.40 25.53 -3.39
CA ARG A 252 -1.49 24.79 -4.27
C ARG A 252 -2.04 23.38 -4.48
N ARG A 253 -2.18 22.97 -5.74
CA ARG A 253 -2.77 21.67 -6.14
C ARG A 253 -1.82 20.89 -7.06
N GLU A 254 -0.54 20.98 -6.79
CA GLU A 254 0.51 20.42 -7.62
C GLU A 254 0.65 18.90 -7.36
N LYS A 255 0.74 18.16 -8.44
CA LYS A 255 1.07 16.73 -8.41
C LYS A 255 2.35 16.49 -9.19
N PRO A 256 3.23 15.58 -8.72
CA PRO A 256 4.43 15.23 -9.47
C PRO A 256 4.07 14.73 -10.87
N GLN A 257 4.81 15.16 -11.89
CA GLN A 257 4.59 14.76 -13.27
C GLN A 257 4.63 13.23 -13.44
N SER A 258 5.56 12.58 -12.74
CA SER A 258 5.69 11.12 -12.78
C SER A 258 4.48 10.37 -12.18
N LEU A 259 3.77 10.95 -11.21
CA LEU A 259 2.51 10.40 -10.69
C LEU A 259 1.37 10.48 -11.70
N LEU A 260 1.41 11.48 -12.60
CA LEU A 260 0.40 11.66 -13.64
C LEU A 260 0.67 10.81 -14.88
N GLN A 261 1.91 10.36 -15.06
CA GLN A 261 2.28 9.49 -16.17
C GLN A 261 1.65 8.11 -16.00
N ARG A 262 0.96 7.66 -17.03
CA ARG A 262 0.45 6.29 -17.12
C ARG A 262 1.52 5.41 -17.72
N ILE A 263 1.81 4.29 -17.06
CA ILE A 263 2.76 3.31 -17.58
C ILE A 263 2.01 2.46 -18.61
N PRO A 264 2.54 2.29 -19.85
CA PRO A 264 1.97 1.37 -20.81
C PRO A 264 1.93 -0.05 -20.25
N SER A 265 0.86 -0.79 -20.53
CA SER A 265 0.67 -2.16 -20.04
C SER A 265 1.67 -3.18 -20.62
N ASP A 266 2.33 -2.82 -21.70
CA ASP A 266 3.31 -3.65 -22.43
C ASP A 266 4.75 -3.46 -21.94
N VAL A 267 5.01 -2.49 -21.07
CA VAL A 267 6.33 -2.36 -20.45
C VAL A 267 6.54 -3.52 -19.48
N GLN A 268 7.29 -4.53 -19.94
CA GLN A 268 7.77 -5.60 -19.07
C GLN A 268 8.67 -4.96 -18.00
N LYS A 269 8.27 -5.07 -16.76
CA LYS A 269 9.10 -4.66 -15.63
C LYS A 269 10.05 -5.78 -15.24
N GLU A 270 11.25 -5.40 -14.89
CA GLU A 270 12.13 -6.25 -14.10
C GLU A 270 11.44 -6.55 -12.76
N ARG A 271 10.97 -7.78 -12.62
CA ARG A 271 10.36 -8.21 -11.34
C ARG A 271 11.48 -8.45 -10.34
N LEU A 272 11.48 -7.69 -9.27
CA LEU A 272 12.46 -7.87 -8.21
C LEU A 272 12.11 -9.05 -7.28
N TRP A 273 10.82 -9.40 -7.23
CA TRP A 273 10.26 -10.43 -6.33
C TRP A 273 9.24 -11.28 -7.07
N GLU A 274 9.18 -12.56 -6.71
CA GLU A 274 8.23 -13.50 -7.31
C GLU A 274 7.70 -14.50 -6.27
N HIS A 275 6.54 -15.12 -6.55
CA HIS A 275 6.01 -16.21 -5.77
C HIS A 275 6.66 -17.53 -6.12
N CYS A 276 6.96 -18.33 -5.12
CA CYS A 276 7.14 -19.75 -5.32
C CYS A 276 5.83 -20.39 -5.76
N LYS A 277 5.82 -21.06 -6.91
CA LYS A 277 4.61 -21.73 -7.44
C LYS A 277 4.16 -22.94 -6.63
N VAL A 278 5.00 -23.42 -5.73
CA VAL A 278 4.69 -24.57 -4.86
C VAL A 278 4.14 -24.14 -3.53
N CYS A 279 4.90 -23.34 -2.76
CA CYS A 279 4.50 -22.95 -1.40
C CYS A 279 3.88 -21.55 -1.29
N GLY A 280 3.82 -20.77 -2.37
CA GLY A 280 3.26 -19.43 -2.40
C GLY A 280 4.10 -18.35 -1.71
N LYS A 281 5.25 -18.71 -1.11
CA LYS A 281 6.11 -17.74 -0.44
C LYS A 281 6.76 -16.79 -1.43
N TYR A 282 6.84 -15.50 -1.06
CA TYR A 282 7.56 -14.49 -1.80
C TYR A 282 9.06 -14.55 -1.51
N ARG A 283 9.86 -14.44 -2.58
CA ARG A 283 11.31 -14.37 -2.50
C ARG A 283 11.86 -13.39 -3.54
N PRO A 284 13.04 -12.80 -3.31
CA PRO A 284 13.75 -12.05 -4.34
C PRO A 284 13.98 -12.93 -5.58
N MET A 285 13.77 -12.38 -6.77
CA MET A 285 13.99 -13.10 -8.04
C MET A 285 15.38 -13.70 -8.14
N LYS A 286 16.39 -13.00 -7.61
CA LYS A 286 17.80 -13.48 -7.57
C LYS A 286 17.99 -14.79 -6.78
N GLU A 287 17.03 -15.13 -5.90
CA GLU A 287 17.03 -16.33 -5.06
C GLU A 287 16.14 -17.45 -5.63
N MET A 288 15.44 -17.20 -6.72
CA MET A 288 14.46 -18.12 -7.27
C MET A 288 15.04 -18.96 -8.42
N TYR A 289 14.63 -20.20 -8.48
CA TYR A 289 14.90 -21.08 -9.64
C TYR A 289 13.79 -20.94 -10.66
N ALA A 290 14.16 -20.61 -11.90
CA ALA A 290 13.25 -20.50 -13.03
C ALA A 290 13.08 -21.87 -13.70
N LEU A 291 11.83 -22.33 -13.80
CA LEU A 291 11.47 -23.57 -14.47
C LEU A 291 10.70 -23.27 -15.75
N LEU A 292 11.17 -23.79 -16.87
CA LEU A 292 10.46 -23.73 -18.15
C LEU A 292 9.40 -24.83 -18.19
N LEU A 293 8.14 -24.46 -18.14
CA LEU A 293 7.02 -25.39 -18.31
C LEU A 293 6.80 -25.63 -19.80
N ARG A 294 7.29 -26.77 -20.34
CA ARG A 294 7.01 -27.20 -21.72
C ARG A 294 5.55 -27.66 -21.82
N ARG A 295 4.80 -27.08 -22.74
CA ARG A 295 3.47 -27.57 -23.12
C ARG A 295 3.58 -28.59 -24.25
N LYS A 296 2.56 -29.45 -24.35
CA LYS A 296 2.40 -30.37 -25.48
C LYS A 296 2.30 -29.59 -26.80
N ARG A 297 2.81 -30.17 -27.90
CA ARG A 297 2.86 -29.56 -29.26
C ARG A 297 1.53 -28.88 -29.60
N GLY A 298 1.58 -27.58 -29.90
CA GLY A 298 0.47 -26.81 -30.48
C GLY A 298 0.05 -25.55 -29.73
N ASP A 299 0.52 -25.28 -28.50
CA ASP A 299 0.11 -24.13 -27.68
C ASP A 299 1.17 -23.03 -27.61
N SER A 300 0.66 -21.77 -27.45
CA SER A 300 1.40 -20.52 -27.30
C SER A 300 2.48 -20.51 -26.20
N PRO A 301 3.29 -19.46 -26.09
CA PRO A 301 4.66 -19.50 -25.58
C PRO A 301 4.81 -20.04 -24.16
N GLU A 302 6.00 -20.62 -23.96
CA GLU A 302 6.52 -21.17 -22.70
C GLU A 302 6.24 -20.28 -21.50
N ARG A 303 5.59 -20.84 -20.48
CA ARG A 303 5.44 -20.17 -19.19
C ARG A 303 6.63 -20.50 -18.30
N VAL A 304 7.25 -19.47 -17.74
CA VAL A 304 8.24 -19.62 -16.69
C VAL A 304 7.52 -19.70 -15.34
N ALA A 305 7.81 -20.74 -14.57
CA ALA A 305 7.41 -20.85 -13.18
C ALA A 305 8.64 -20.63 -12.29
N TYR A 306 8.46 -20.02 -11.14
CA TYR A 306 9.54 -19.77 -10.20
C TYR A 306 9.34 -20.61 -8.94
N MET A 307 10.42 -21.19 -8.42
CA MET A 307 10.45 -21.94 -7.17
C MET A 307 11.48 -21.36 -6.22
N CYS A 308 11.15 -21.30 -4.94
CA CYS A 308 12.13 -20.97 -3.91
C CYS A 308 13.13 -22.13 -3.73
N PRO A 309 14.31 -21.88 -3.13
CA PRO A 309 15.33 -22.90 -2.96
C PRO A 309 14.81 -24.17 -2.29
N GLU A 310 14.06 -24.03 -1.20
CA GLU A 310 13.54 -25.16 -0.43
C GLU A 310 12.60 -26.06 -1.26
N CYS A 311 11.71 -25.45 -2.03
CA CYS A 311 10.79 -26.18 -2.91
C CYS A 311 11.49 -26.76 -4.12
N TYR A 312 12.52 -26.10 -4.66
CA TYR A 312 13.30 -26.61 -5.75
C TYR A 312 14.14 -27.83 -5.36
N GLU A 313 14.78 -27.79 -4.19
CA GLU A 313 15.53 -28.95 -3.66
C GLU A 313 14.61 -30.17 -3.45
N GLN A 314 13.42 -29.97 -2.88
CA GLN A 314 12.44 -31.04 -2.72
C GLN A 314 12.00 -31.61 -4.08
N PHE A 315 11.65 -30.72 -5.01
CA PHE A 315 11.27 -31.12 -6.37
C PHE A 315 12.39 -31.88 -7.09
N SER A 316 13.64 -31.48 -6.92
CA SER A 316 14.81 -32.15 -7.50
C SER A 316 15.00 -33.54 -6.91
N ARG A 317 14.88 -33.72 -5.59
CA ARG A 317 14.96 -35.04 -4.93
C ARG A 317 13.86 -35.97 -5.43
N ASP A 318 12.60 -35.52 -5.43
CA ASP A 318 11.46 -36.32 -5.87
C ASP A 318 11.54 -36.77 -7.33
N ASN A 319 12.20 -35.99 -8.21
CA ASN A 319 12.40 -36.35 -9.60
C ASN A 319 13.66 -37.19 -9.85
N PHE A 320 14.71 -37.06 -9.02
CA PHE A 320 15.89 -37.93 -9.09
C PHE A 320 15.60 -39.35 -8.56
N GLU A 321 14.70 -39.51 -7.57
CA GLU A 321 14.27 -40.82 -7.08
C GLU A 321 13.40 -41.55 -8.11
N LYS A 322 12.49 -40.87 -8.81
CA LYS A 322 11.65 -41.44 -9.88
C LYS A 322 12.43 -41.87 -11.10
N GLY A 323 13.56 -41.23 -11.45
CA GLY A 323 14.41 -41.60 -12.56
C GLY A 323 15.28 -42.84 -12.31
N LYS A 324 15.31 -43.38 -11.09
CA LYS A 324 16.03 -44.62 -10.76
C LYS A 324 15.13 -45.85 -10.83
N ASP A 325 13.81 -45.68 -10.76
CA ASP A 325 12.85 -46.78 -10.82
C ASP A 325 12.42 -47.17 -12.23
N ASP A 326 12.78 -46.36 -13.26
CA ASP A 326 12.46 -46.62 -14.68
C ASP A 326 13.62 -47.29 -15.45
N GLU A 327 14.72 -47.67 -14.79
CA GLU A 327 15.84 -48.42 -15.37
C GLU A 327 16.01 -49.86 -14.78
N VAL A 328 14.89 -50.56 -14.56
CA VAL A 328 14.93 -51.98 -14.23
C VAL A 328 14.03 -52.78 -15.20
#